data_3d0cd8410fe5a66aa6f96d8891af9014
#
_entry.id   3d0cd8410fe5a66aa6f96d8891af9014
#
_cell.length_a   1.000
_cell.length_b   1.000
_cell.length_c   1.000
_cell.angle_alpha   90.00
_cell.angle_beta   90.00
_cell.angle_gamma   90.00
#
_symmetry.space_group_name_H-M   'P 1'
#
loop_
_entity.id
_entity.type
_entity.pdbx_description
1 polymer ?
#
loop_
_entity_poly.entity_id
_entity_poly.type
_entity_poly.pdbx_seq_one_letter_code
_entity_poly.pdbx_strand_id
1 'polypeptide(L)'
;MPSHEQAHLTDPVGLHPRPPFPEQDQDHPGSTEAMDPRPDHGEATYQGHGLLHGRRALVTGGDSGIGRAVCLAFAREGADVVFTHLPEEADEAEETARLIRQAGRTAVAVVCDIRHEDECTALVDKAVGELGGIDLLVNNAAYQMAQPDGIEAITTEQFDRVMKTNLYGMFWLTKAALAHMPPGASVINTASVQGYQPSPHLLDYAMTKSAIVSFTHSLAQMLAERGIRANAVAPGPVWTPLIPATMPDPTKFGEQSPLGRPAQPAEMAPAYVFLASDRASYITGEIVNATGGTPLP
;
A
#
# COMPACT_ATOMS: atom_id res chain seq x y z
N MET A 1 -46.59 -4.49 -0.91
CA MET A 1 -45.56 -3.74 -0.18
C MET A 1 -44.26 -4.45 -0.49
N PRO A 2 -43.22 -3.76 -1.00
CA PRO A 2 -41.92 -4.40 -1.15
C PRO A 2 -41.42 -4.78 0.22
N SER A 3 -41.02 -6.04 0.40
CA SER A 3 -40.33 -6.51 1.59
C SER A 3 -39.06 -5.69 1.76
N HIS A 4 -38.94 -4.94 2.84
CA HIS A 4 -37.68 -4.33 3.22
C HIS A 4 -36.71 -5.47 3.58
N GLU A 5 -35.88 -5.87 2.64
CA GLU A 5 -34.72 -6.69 2.92
C GLU A 5 -33.87 -5.91 3.91
N GLN A 6 -33.76 -6.37 5.14
CA GLN A 6 -32.94 -5.73 6.15
C GLN A 6 -31.49 -5.82 5.69
N ALA A 7 -30.81 -4.68 5.63
CA ALA A 7 -29.38 -4.63 5.37
C ALA A 7 -28.64 -5.51 6.40
N HIS A 8 -27.84 -6.45 5.92
CA HIS A 8 -27.02 -7.29 6.77
C HIS A 8 -25.86 -6.46 7.31
N LEU A 9 -25.90 -6.10 8.59
CA LEU A 9 -24.79 -5.38 9.23
C LEU A 9 -23.68 -6.37 9.56
N THR A 10 -22.46 -6.00 9.22
CA THR A 10 -21.27 -6.79 9.54
C THR A 10 -20.59 -6.20 10.78
N ASP A 11 -20.34 -7.04 11.79
CA ASP A 11 -19.58 -6.63 12.98
C ASP A 11 -18.09 -6.52 12.64
N PRO A 12 -17.48 -5.32 12.66
CA PRO A 12 -16.08 -5.15 12.30
C PRO A 12 -15.11 -5.81 13.29
N VAL A 13 -15.52 -6.09 14.52
CA VAL A 13 -14.67 -6.71 15.54
C VAL A 13 -14.44 -8.19 15.26
N GLY A 14 -15.48 -8.90 14.83
CA GLY A 14 -15.47 -10.35 14.59
C GLY A 14 -15.22 -10.75 13.12
N LEU A 15 -15.00 -9.79 12.22
CA LEU A 15 -14.93 -10.04 10.78
C LEU A 15 -13.73 -10.89 10.36
N HIS A 16 -12.58 -10.71 11.01
CA HIS A 16 -11.30 -11.34 10.67
C HIS A 16 -10.61 -11.94 11.89
N PRO A 17 -9.59 -12.80 11.69
CA PRO A 17 -8.82 -13.40 12.77
C PRO A 17 -8.25 -12.37 13.74
N ARG A 18 -8.21 -12.74 15.02
CA ARG A 18 -7.74 -11.91 16.13
C ARG A 18 -6.57 -12.59 16.83
N PRO A 19 -5.65 -11.82 17.43
CA PRO A 19 -4.61 -12.38 18.29
C PRO A 19 -5.22 -13.22 19.45
N PRO A 20 -4.47 -14.20 20.03
CA PRO A 20 -3.08 -14.50 19.65
C PRO A 20 -2.99 -15.30 18.35
N PHE A 21 -2.00 -14.94 17.54
CA PHE A 21 -1.64 -15.71 16.34
C PHE A 21 -0.60 -16.78 16.67
N PRO A 22 -0.41 -17.83 15.82
CA PRO A 22 0.70 -18.74 15.93
C PRO A 22 2.06 -18.03 15.89
N GLU A 23 3.03 -18.55 16.61
CA GLU A 23 4.43 -18.14 16.45
C GLU A 23 4.88 -18.42 15.01
N GLN A 24 5.42 -17.40 14.37
CA GLN A 24 5.94 -17.49 13.00
C GLN A 24 7.02 -16.45 12.77
N ASP A 25 8.02 -16.83 12.02
CA ASP A 25 9.15 -16.01 11.63
C ASP A 25 9.45 -16.28 10.16
N GLN A 26 9.82 -15.27 9.41
CA GLN A 26 10.13 -15.39 7.99
C GLN A 26 11.33 -14.50 7.66
N ASP A 27 12.16 -14.99 6.73
CA ASP A 27 13.16 -14.12 6.12
C ASP A 27 12.50 -13.04 5.27
N HIS A 28 13.04 -11.82 5.31
CA HIS A 28 12.59 -10.74 4.43
C HIS A 28 12.84 -11.12 2.96
N PRO A 29 11.85 -10.90 2.05
CA PRO A 29 10.66 -10.04 2.18
C PRO A 29 9.44 -10.70 2.83
N GLY A 30 9.45 -11.99 3.09
CA GLY A 30 8.33 -12.78 3.56
C GLY A 30 7.44 -13.28 2.43
N SER A 31 6.53 -14.21 2.75
CA SER A 31 5.58 -14.82 1.80
C SER A 31 4.19 -14.88 2.38
N THR A 32 3.19 -14.53 1.57
CA THR A 32 1.76 -14.65 1.91
C THR A 32 1.35 -16.10 2.18
N GLU A 33 1.91 -17.04 1.41
CA GLU A 33 1.57 -18.47 1.53
C GLU A 33 2.05 -19.07 2.85
N ALA A 34 3.17 -18.57 3.37
CA ALA A 34 3.73 -19.04 4.63
C ALA A 34 3.07 -18.43 5.88
N MET A 35 2.15 -17.47 5.72
CA MET A 35 1.46 -16.85 6.87
C MET A 35 0.34 -17.71 7.42
N ASP A 36 0.23 -17.75 8.75
CA ASP A 36 -0.89 -18.34 9.48
C ASP A 36 -1.41 -17.33 10.54
N PRO A 37 -2.68 -16.87 10.43
CA PRO A 37 -3.62 -17.09 9.32
C PRO A 37 -3.15 -16.42 8.01
N ARG A 38 -3.55 -17.00 6.88
CA ARG A 38 -3.29 -16.38 5.58
C ARG A 38 -4.03 -15.03 5.48
N PRO A 39 -3.37 -13.95 5.04
CA PRO A 39 -4.01 -12.65 4.86
C PRO A 39 -5.04 -12.65 3.73
N ASP A 40 -6.11 -11.88 3.91
CA ASP A 40 -7.14 -11.63 2.89
C ASP A 40 -6.77 -10.37 2.08
N HIS A 41 -6.65 -10.52 0.77
CA HIS A 41 -6.41 -9.41 -0.16
C HIS A 41 -7.68 -9.03 -0.95
N GLY A 42 -8.81 -9.65 -0.64
CA GLY A 42 -10.07 -9.44 -1.33
C GLY A 42 -10.32 -10.36 -2.51
N GLU A 43 -9.55 -11.46 -2.65
CA GLU A 43 -9.65 -12.38 -3.79
C GLU A 43 -11.07 -12.93 -4.01
N ALA A 44 -11.80 -13.17 -2.92
CA ALA A 44 -13.19 -13.66 -2.97
C ALA A 44 -14.21 -12.57 -2.62
N THR A 45 -13.82 -11.52 -1.91
CA THR A 45 -14.76 -10.62 -1.22
C THR A 45 -14.89 -9.25 -1.87
N TYR A 46 -13.85 -8.72 -2.52
CA TYR A 46 -13.92 -7.41 -3.16
C TYR A 46 -14.76 -7.48 -4.44
N GLN A 47 -15.78 -6.63 -4.53
CA GLN A 47 -16.63 -6.46 -5.71
C GLN A 47 -16.42 -5.07 -6.29
N GLY A 48 -16.03 -4.99 -7.58
CA GLY A 48 -15.83 -3.73 -8.28
C GLY A 48 -17.15 -3.11 -8.75
N HIS A 49 -17.14 -1.79 -8.85
CA HIS A 49 -18.27 -0.97 -9.30
C HIS A 49 -17.92 -0.08 -10.50
N GLY A 50 -16.75 -0.30 -11.12
CA GLY A 50 -16.28 0.44 -12.29
C GLY A 50 -15.77 1.85 -12.00
N LEU A 51 -15.39 2.15 -10.76
CA LEU A 51 -14.94 3.50 -10.33
C LEU A 51 -13.64 3.94 -11.01
N LEU A 52 -12.84 2.99 -11.51
CA LEU A 52 -11.55 3.26 -12.15
C LEU A 52 -11.53 2.79 -13.62
N HIS A 53 -12.70 2.70 -14.25
CA HIS A 53 -12.79 2.21 -15.62
C HIS A 53 -11.89 2.98 -16.58
N GLY A 54 -10.99 2.24 -17.27
CA GLY A 54 -10.05 2.79 -18.23
C GLY A 54 -8.87 3.57 -17.62
N ARG A 55 -8.71 3.57 -16.28
CA ARG A 55 -7.54 4.17 -15.61
C ARG A 55 -6.30 3.26 -15.76
N ARG A 56 -5.13 3.88 -15.75
CA ARG A 56 -3.81 3.24 -15.90
C ARG A 56 -3.03 3.45 -14.61
N ALA A 57 -2.75 2.38 -13.90
CA ALA A 57 -2.16 2.43 -12.58
C ALA A 57 -0.73 1.88 -12.56
N LEU A 58 0.17 2.58 -11.85
CA LEU A 58 1.48 2.09 -11.43
C LEU A 58 1.47 1.95 -9.91
N VAL A 59 1.73 0.73 -9.41
CA VAL A 59 1.72 0.40 -7.97
C VAL A 59 3.06 -0.21 -7.58
N THR A 60 3.74 0.32 -6.57
CA THR A 60 4.98 -0.29 -6.07
C THR A 60 4.70 -1.30 -4.98
N GLY A 61 5.42 -2.46 -4.99
CA GLY A 61 5.19 -3.55 -4.05
C GLY A 61 3.78 -4.14 -4.20
N GLY A 62 3.39 -4.45 -5.44
CA GLY A 62 2.06 -4.96 -5.75
C GLY A 62 1.93 -6.48 -5.68
N ASP A 63 2.99 -7.17 -5.33
CA ASP A 63 3.10 -8.63 -5.23
C ASP A 63 2.38 -9.20 -4.01
N SER A 64 2.37 -8.48 -2.89
CA SER A 64 1.87 -8.96 -1.61
C SER A 64 1.19 -7.86 -0.78
N GLY A 65 0.65 -8.23 0.38
CA GLY A 65 0.13 -7.30 1.38
C GLY A 65 -0.86 -6.27 0.83
N ILE A 66 -0.71 -5.02 1.29
CA ILE A 66 -1.58 -3.90 0.89
C ILE A 66 -1.48 -3.67 -0.62
N GLY A 67 -0.27 -3.74 -1.21
CA GLY A 67 -0.08 -3.52 -2.64
C GLY A 67 -0.85 -4.51 -3.51
N ARG A 68 -0.83 -5.81 -3.19
CA ARG A 68 -1.66 -6.82 -3.87
C ARG A 68 -3.14 -6.49 -3.77
N ALA A 69 -3.64 -6.15 -2.58
CA ALA A 69 -5.06 -5.82 -2.38
C ALA A 69 -5.47 -4.58 -3.20
N VAL A 70 -4.60 -3.57 -3.29
CA VAL A 70 -4.80 -2.37 -4.13
C VAL A 70 -4.83 -2.75 -5.60
N CYS A 71 -3.86 -3.53 -6.08
CA CYS A 71 -3.80 -3.98 -7.48
C CYS A 71 -5.07 -4.74 -7.89
N LEU A 72 -5.51 -5.67 -7.02
CA LEU A 72 -6.71 -6.47 -7.27
C LEU A 72 -7.97 -5.60 -7.28
N ALA A 73 -8.11 -4.70 -6.30
CA ALA A 73 -9.25 -3.78 -6.24
C ALA A 73 -9.27 -2.83 -7.46
N PHE A 74 -8.13 -2.26 -7.83
CA PHE A 74 -8.02 -1.40 -9.01
C PHE A 74 -8.42 -2.12 -10.29
N ALA A 75 -7.97 -3.37 -10.46
CA ALA A 75 -8.34 -4.19 -11.61
C ALA A 75 -9.86 -4.45 -11.64
N ARG A 76 -10.46 -4.81 -10.51
CA ARG A 76 -11.91 -5.03 -10.43
C ARG A 76 -12.74 -3.76 -10.60
N GLU A 77 -12.16 -2.61 -10.28
CA GLU A 77 -12.76 -1.30 -10.60
C GLU A 77 -12.53 -0.86 -12.05
N GLY A 78 -11.80 -1.65 -12.84
CA GLY A 78 -11.65 -1.44 -14.28
C GLY A 78 -10.35 -0.76 -14.71
N ALA A 79 -9.34 -0.67 -13.85
CA ALA A 79 -8.02 -0.15 -14.19
C ALA A 79 -7.10 -1.23 -14.77
N ASP A 80 -6.19 -0.84 -15.66
CA ASP A 80 -5.02 -1.63 -16.05
C ASP A 80 -3.87 -1.33 -15.08
N VAL A 81 -3.08 -2.35 -14.73
CA VAL A 81 -2.11 -2.24 -13.64
C VAL A 81 -0.72 -2.71 -14.07
N VAL A 82 0.27 -1.83 -13.90
CA VAL A 82 1.69 -2.19 -13.79
C VAL A 82 2.07 -2.16 -12.32
N PHE A 83 2.79 -3.16 -11.84
CA PHE A 83 3.23 -3.17 -10.46
C PHE A 83 4.63 -3.76 -10.31
N THR A 84 5.31 -3.41 -9.21
CA THR A 84 6.67 -3.87 -8.94
C THR A 84 6.73 -4.96 -7.88
N HIS A 85 7.80 -5.74 -7.97
CA HIS A 85 8.22 -6.72 -6.97
C HIS A 85 9.75 -6.87 -7.00
N LEU A 86 10.33 -7.44 -5.95
CA LEU A 86 11.73 -7.86 -5.95
C LEU A 86 11.89 -9.24 -6.65
N PRO A 87 13.10 -9.62 -7.10
CA PRO A 87 13.32 -10.92 -7.74
C PRO A 87 12.83 -12.11 -6.93
N GLU A 88 12.98 -12.05 -5.61
CA GLU A 88 12.61 -13.10 -4.65
C GLU A 88 11.08 -13.28 -4.53
N GLU A 89 10.30 -12.28 -4.95
CA GLU A 89 8.83 -12.21 -4.85
C GLU A 89 8.12 -12.63 -6.16
N ALA A 90 8.85 -13.26 -7.11
CA ALA A 90 8.33 -13.56 -8.45
C ALA A 90 7.05 -14.42 -8.43
N ASP A 91 6.97 -15.43 -7.57
CA ASP A 91 5.78 -16.30 -7.47
C ASP A 91 4.56 -15.54 -6.93
N GLU A 92 4.76 -14.68 -5.94
CA GLU A 92 3.74 -13.78 -5.39
C GLU A 92 3.24 -12.79 -6.45
N ALA A 93 4.17 -12.24 -7.25
CA ALA A 93 3.86 -11.31 -8.33
C ALA A 93 3.06 -11.99 -9.46
N GLU A 94 3.40 -13.22 -9.85
CA GLU A 94 2.62 -13.95 -10.86
C GLU A 94 1.20 -14.25 -10.38
N GLU A 95 1.01 -14.61 -9.11
CA GLU A 95 -0.33 -14.79 -8.53
C GLU A 95 -1.13 -13.48 -8.60
N THR A 96 -0.54 -12.34 -8.22
CA THR A 96 -1.19 -11.04 -8.33
C THR A 96 -1.55 -10.73 -9.80
N ALA A 97 -0.64 -10.95 -10.73
CA ALA A 97 -0.89 -10.74 -12.15
C ALA A 97 -2.01 -11.65 -12.68
N ARG A 98 -2.05 -12.90 -12.24
CA ARG A 98 -3.11 -13.85 -12.59
C ARG A 98 -4.48 -13.35 -12.12
N LEU A 99 -4.58 -12.84 -10.89
CA LEU A 99 -5.81 -12.29 -10.32
C LEU A 99 -6.30 -11.05 -11.07
N ILE A 100 -5.39 -10.15 -11.46
CA ILE A 100 -5.71 -8.97 -12.28
C ILE A 100 -6.25 -9.39 -13.66
N ARG A 101 -5.58 -10.35 -14.33
CA ARG A 101 -6.03 -10.88 -15.62
C ARG A 101 -7.38 -11.56 -15.52
N GLN A 102 -7.69 -12.25 -14.41
CA GLN A 102 -9.02 -12.82 -14.14
C GLN A 102 -10.12 -11.75 -14.02
N ALA A 103 -9.78 -10.54 -13.57
CA ALA A 103 -10.70 -9.41 -13.60
C ALA A 103 -10.85 -8.78 -15.02
N GLY A 104 -10.22 -9.37 -16.05
CA GLY A 104 -10.30 -8.90 -17.43
C GLY A 104 -9.44 -7.65 -17.71
N ARG A 105 -8.40 -7.41 -16.90
CA ARG A 105 -7.54 -6.23 -17.03
C ARG A 105 -6.10 -6.61 -17.38
N THR A 106 -5.36 -5.63 -17.94
CA THR A 106 -3.94 -5.77 -18.20
C THR A 106 -3.16 -5.81 -16.90
N ALA A 107 -2.25 -6.79 -16.76
CA ALA A 107 -1.35 -6.95 -15.63
C ALA A 107 0.09 -7.08 -16.12
N VAL A 108 0.97 -6.19 -15.68
CA VAL A 108 2.41 -6.25 -15.95
C VAL A 108 3.18 -6.19 -14.64
N ALA A 109 3.75 -7.33 -14.25
CA ALA A 109 4.68 -7.40 -13.12
C ALA A 109 6.09 -7.00 -13.59
N VAL A 110 6.76 -6.16 -12.82
CA VAL A 110 8.10 -5.64 -13.15
C VAL A 110 9.04 -5.85 -11.98
N VAL A 111 10.13 -6.59 -12.20
CA VAL A 111 11.24 -6.63 -11.24
C VAL A 111 11.87 -5.24 -11.17
N CYS A 112 11.89 -4.63 -9.99
CA CYS A 112 12.44 -3.29 -9.79
C CYS A 112 12.83 -3.08 -8.32
N ASP A 113 14.09 -2.78 -8.09
CA ASP A 113 14.53 -2.29 -6.78
C ASP A 113 14.46 -0.76 -6.74
N ILE A 114 13.42 -0.25 -6.14
CA ILE A 114 13.16 1.21 -6.08
C ILE A 114 14.22 2.01 -5.30
N ARG A 115 15.23 1.35 -4.75
CA ARG A 115 16.41 2.02 -4.13
C ARG A 115 17.38 2.62 -5.14
N HIS A 116 17.13 2.43 -6.45
CA HIS A 116 17.94 2.89 -7.55
C HIS A 116 17.14 3.84 -8.46
N GLU A 117 17.67 5.07 -8.67
CA GLU A 117 16.95 6.11 -9.45
C GLU A 117 16.76 5.70 -10.92
N ASP A 118 17.74 5.06 -11.51
CA ASP A 118 17.71 4.57 -12.89
C ASP A 118 16.64 3.47 -13.09
N GLU A 119 16.51 2.54 -12.13
CA GLU A 119 15.44 1.54 -12.16
C GLU A 119 14.06 2.17 -11.99
N CYS A 120 13.91 3.16 -11.11
CA CYS A 120 12.65 3.91 -10.96
C CYS A 120 12.27 4.63 -12.26
N THR A 121 13.22 5.22 -12.96
CA THR A 121 12.98 5.88 -14.26
C THR A 121 12.58 4.86 -15.32
N ALA A 122 13.34 3.77 -15.46
CA ALA A 122 13.04 2.70 -16.39
C ALA A 122 11.66 2.04 -16.14
N LEU A 123 11.26 1.90 -14.87
CA LEU A 123 9.94 1.41 -14.50
C LEU A 123 8.83 2.32 -15.02
N VAL A 124 8.97 3.65 -14.85
CA VAL A 124 7.98 4.61 -15.34
C VAL A 124 7.88 4.56 -16.86
N ASP A 125 9.02 4.53 -17.56
CA ASP A 125 9.06 4.42 -19.02
C ASP A 125 8.36 3.13 -19.49
N LYS A 126 8.62 2.01 -18.80
CA LYS A 126 7.97 0.73 -19.08
C LYS A 126 6.46 0.81 -18.86
N ALA A 127 6.01 1.38 -17.74
CA ALA A 127 4.59 1.52 -17.43
C ALA A 127 3.87 2.38 -18.50
N VAL A 128 4.49 3.47 -18.93
CA VAL A 128 3.99 4.31 -20.02
C VAL A 128 3.93 3.55 -21.34
N GLY A 129 4.96 2.76 -21.66
CA GLY A 129 4.99 1.94 -22.88
C GLY A 129 3.90 0.87 -22.92
N GLU A 130 3.66 0.20 -21.80
CA GLU A 130 2.68 -0.88 -21.69
C GLU A 130 1.22 -0.38 -21.61
N LEU A 131 0.98 0.75 -20.92
CA LEU A 131 -0.36 1.26 -20.66
C LEU A 131 -0.73 2.49 -21.53
N GLY A 132 0.22 3.11 -22.19
CA GLY A 132 0.02 4.35 -22.94
C GLY A 132 -0.04 5.61 -22.08
N GLY A 133 0.36 5.55 -20.81
CA GLY A 133 0.39 6.66 -19.84
C GLY A 133 0.16 6.21 -18.41
N ILE A 134 0.12 7.16 -17.47
CA ILE A 134 -0.12 6.89 -16.04
C ILE A 134 -1.17 7.87 -15.54
N ASP A 135 -2.29 7.35 -15.00
CA ASP A 135 -3.34 8.15 -14.36
C ASP A 135 -3.26 8.05 -12.83
N LEU A 136 -2.77 6.92 -12.34
CA LEU A 136 -2.69 6.60 -10.93
C LEU A 136 -1.28 6.13 -10.57
N LEU A 137 -0.64 6.80 -9.63
CA LEU A 137 0.61 6.35 -9.01
C LEU A 137 0.35 6.01 -7.55
N VAL A 138 0.64 4.76 -7.16
CA VAL A 138 0.58 4.32 -5.76
C VAL A 138 1.98 3.98 -5.28
N ASN A 139 2.54 4.84 -4.44
CA ASN A 139 3.80 4.61 -3.74
C ASN A 139 3.50 3.80 -2.46
N ASN A 140 3.55 2.47 -2.57
CA ASN A 140 3.20 1.57 -1.48
C ASN A 140 4.40 0.76 -0.95
N ALA A 141 5.35 0.36 -1.80
CA ALA A 141 6.52 -0.41 -1.36
C ALA A 141 7.24 0.28 -0.19
N ALA A 142 7.58 -0.50 0.83
CA ALA A 142 8.26 -0.02 2.01
C ALA A 142 9.13 -1.11 2.64
N TYR A 143 10.13 -0.67 3.38
CA TYR A 143 10.97 -1.52 4.23
C TYR A 143 10.92 -1.00 5.66
N GLN A 144 10.87 -1.92 6.62
CA GLN A 144 11.09 -1.69 8.05
C GLN A 144 11.94 -2.83 8.61
N MET A 145 12.54 -2.61 9.77
CA MET A 145 13.15 -3.65 10.59
C MET A 145 13.10 -3.19 12.04
N ALA A 146 12.43 -3.94 12.89
CA ALA A 146 12.34 -3.59 14.30
C ALA A 146 13.70 -3.75 14.99
N GLN A 147 14.07 -2.76 15.81
CA GLN A 147 15.27 -2.77 16.64
C GLN A 147 14.91 -2.60 18.12
N PRO A 148 14.65 -3.71 18.83
CA PRO A 148 14.29 -3.67 20.24
C PRO A 148 15.45 -3.18 21.15
N ASP A 149 16.68 -3.32 20.69
CA ASP A 149 17.90 -2.97 21.45
C ASP A 149 18.28 -1.47 21.37
N GLY A 150 17.43 -0.65 20.74
CA GLY A 150 17.60 0.80 20.70
C GLY A 150 18.32 1.31 19.45
N ILE A 151 18.62 2.63 19.48
CA ILE A 151 19.21 3.33 18.34
C ILE A 151 20.61 2.80 17.99
N GLU A 152 21.34 2.31 18.97
CA GLU A 152 22.70 1.77 18.81
C GLU A 152 22.72 0.49 17.96
N ALA A 153 21.58 -0.22 17.87
CA ALA A 153 21.43 -1.41 17.04
C ALA A 153 21.10 -1.08 15.57
N ILE A 154 20.67 0.14 15.27
CA ILE A 154 20.38 0.57 13.90
C ILE A 154 21.68 0.83 13.16
N THR A 155 22.06 -0.08 12.24
CA THR A 155 23.26 0.12 11.42
C THR A 155 23.05 1.17 10.35
N THR A 156 24.15 1.72 9.82
CA THR A 156 24.10 2.67 8.69
C THR A 156 23.43 2.02 7.47
N GLU A 157 23.68 0.74 7.22
CA GLU A 157 23.13 -0.03 6.10
C GLU A 157 21.60 -0.19 6.24
N GLN A 158 21.11 -0.49 7.45
CA GLN A 158 19.67 -0.54 7.71
C GLN A 158 19.03 0.82 7.49
N PHE A 159 19.60 1.87 8.09
CA PHE A 159 19.10 3.23 7.96
C PHE A 159 19.06 3.69 6.49
N ASP A 160 20.15 3.46 5.74
CA ASP A 160 20.23 3.80 4.31
C ASP A 160 19.18 3.03 3.49
N ARG A 161 19.00 1.73 3.77
CA ARG A 161 17.98 0.90 3.12
C ARG A 161 16.58 1.45 3.37
N VAL A 162 16.24 1.77 4.62
CA VAL A 162 14.92 2.34 4.98
C VAL A 162 14.70 3.67 4.27
N MET A 163 15.68 4.58 4.28
CA MET A 163 15.57 5.88 3.62
C MET A 163 15.45 5.74 2.10
N LYS A 164 16.25 4.90 1.48
CA LYS A 164 16.20 4.67 0.03
C LYS A 164 14.89 4.05 -0.42
N THR A 165 14.43 3.01 0.27
CA THR A 165 13.18 2.35 -0.10
C THR A 165 11.97 3.27 0.12
N ASN A 166 11.86 3.88 1.31
CA ASN A 166 10.62 4.54 1.70
C ASN A 166 10.53 5.99 1.23
N LEU A 167 11.66 6.67 0.98
CA LEU A 167 11.67 8.09 0.60
C LEU A 167 12.27 8.34 -0.78
N TYR A 168 13.48 7.87 -1.04
CA TYR A 168 14.14 8.15 -2.33
C TYR A 168 13.36 7.52 -3.48
N GLY A 169 12.98 6.23 -3.38
CA GLY A 169 12.20 5.54 -4.40
C GLY A 169 10.87 6.25 -4.68
N MET A 170 10.12 6.60 -3.63
CA MET A 170 8.88 7.37 -3.76
C MET A 170 9.11 8.71 -4.48
N PHE A 171 10.17 9.44 -4.13
CA PHE A 171 10.51 10.72 -4.72
C PHE A 171 10.87 10.57 -6.21
N TRP A 172 11.75 9.63 -6.56
CA TRP A 172 12.17 9.41 -7.95
C TRP A 172 11.01 8.97 -8.85
N LEU A 173 10.20 8.02 -8.37
CA LEU A 173 9.01 7.54 -9.09
C LEU A 173 8.00 8.66 -9.31
N THR A 174 7.71 9.45 -8.26
CA THR A 174 6.80 10.59 -8.38
C THR A 174 7.33 11.60 -9.39
N LYS A 175 8.61 11.97 -9.29
CA LYS A 175 9.27 12.91 -10.21
C LYS A 175 9.18 12.44 -11.66
N ALA A 176 9.49 11.17 -11.93
CA ALA A 176 9.45 10.60 -13.28
C ALA A 176 8.00 10.48 -13.81
N ALA A 177 7.07 9.94 -13.00
CA ALA A 177 5.68 9.73 -13.40
C ALA A 177 4.94 11.03 -13.72
N LEU A 178 5.22 12.12 -13.00
CA LEU A 178 4.55 13.41 -13.21
C LEU A 178 4.71 13.98 -14.62
N ALA A 179 5.73 13.59 -15.38
CA ALA A 179 5.88 13.99 -16.79
C ALA A 179 4.81 13.36 -17.69
N HIS A 180 4.20 12.27 -17.28
CA HIS A 180 3.24 11.45 -18.03
C HIS A 180 1.83 11.47 -17.45
N MET A 181 1.60 12.20 -16.35
CA MET A 181 0.33 12.28 -15.66
C MET A 181 -0.49 13.49 -16.15
N PRO A 182 -1.70 13.25 -16.73
CA PRO A 182 -2.57 14.32 -17.19
C PRO A 182 -3.38 14.96 -16.03
N PRO A 183 -4.05 16.10 -16.26
CA PRO A 183 -5.08 16.58 -15.36
C PRO A 183 -6.13 15.49 -15.06
N GLY A 184 -6.55 15.39 -13.80
CA GLY A 184 -7.42 14.32 -13.29
C GLY A 184 -6.66 13.11 -12.74
N ALA A 185 -5.33 13.05 -12.90
CA ALA A 185 -4.50 12.00 -12.32
C ALA A 185 -4.41 12.10 -10.76
N SER A 186 -4.02 11.01 -10.11
CA SER A 186 -3.89 10.95 -8.65
C SER A 186 -2.61 10.22 -8.23
N VAL A 187 -1.87 10.83 -7.30
CA VAL A 187 -0.77 10.21 -6.57
C VAL A 187 -1.28 9.81 -5.19
N ILE A 188 -1.04 8.57 -4.76
CA ILE A 188 -1.44 8.06 -3.46
C ILE A 188 -0.22 7.44 -2.79
N ASN A 189 0.14 7.96 -1.62
CA ASN A 189 1.27 7.49 -0.85
C ASN A 189 0.79 6.61 0.32
N THR A 190 1.55 5.58 0.66
CA THR A 190 1.30 4.77 1.86
C THR A 190 2.12 5.31 3.02
N ALA A 191 1.48 6.12 3.87
CA ALA A 191 2.02 6.58 5.15
C ALA A 191 1.90 5.47 6.21
N SER A 192 1.67 5.80 7.46
CA SER A 192 1.42 4.87 8.57
C SER A 192 0.96 5.63 9.80
N VAL A 193 0.28 4.93 10.74
CA VAL A 193 0.11 5.39 12.12
C VAL A 193 1.45 5.77 12.76
N GLN A 194 2.55 5.11 12.37
CA GLN A 194 3.90 5.39 12.84
C GLN A 194 4.41 6.78 12.45
N GLY A 195 3.82 7.41 11.45
CA GLY A 195 4.12 8.80 11.09
C GLY A 195 3.63 9.82 12.13
N TYR A 196 2.71 9.44 13.00
CA TYR A 196 2.08 10.28 14.03
C TYR A 196 2.35 9.79 15.46
N GLN A 197 2.40 8.47 15.64
CA GLN A 197 2.63 7.80 16.91
C GLN A 197 3.81 6.84 16.75
N PRO A 198 5.06 7.35 16.72
CA PRO A 198 6.24 6.55 16.45
C PRO A 198 6.51 5.53 17.58
N SER A 199 6.69 4.26 17.20
CA SER A 199 7.18 3.23 18.09
C SER A 199 8.71 3.38 18.28
N PRO A 200 9.23 3.27 19.50
CA PRO A 200 10.67 3.33 19.73
C PRO A 200 11.46 2.21 19.02
N HIS A 201 10.81 1.07 18.72
CA HIS A 201 11.46 -0.04 18.00
C HIS A 201 11.51 0.13 16.49
N LEU A 202 10.86 1.17 15.93
CA LEU A 202 10.77 1.44 14.50
C LEU A 202 11.20 2.88 14.18
N LEU A 203 12.25 3.38 14.83
CA LEU A 203 12.67 4.79 14.77
C LEU A 203 12.88 5.26 13.33
N ASP A 204 13.72 4.58 12.57
CA ASP A 204 14.06 4.91 11.19
C ASP A 204 12.85 4.83 10.24
N TYR A 205 12.04 3.78 10.38
CA TYR A 205 10.78 3.63 9.65
C TYR A 205 9.79 4.75 9.96
N ALA A 206 9.55 5.03 11.25
CA ALA A 206 8.63 6.07 11.68
C ALA A 206 9.02 7.46 11.15
N MET A 207 10.32 7.77 11.13
CA MET A 207 10.84 9.00 10.49
C MET A 207 10.42 9.08 9.03
N THR A 208 10.55 7.99 8.27
CA THR A 208 10.14 8.00 6.85
C THR A 208 8.64 8.19 6.70
N LYS A 209 7.83 7.61 7.57
CA LYS A 209 6.37 7.73 7.50
C LYS A 209 5.88 9.14 7.85
N SER A 210 6.55 9.83 8.78
CA SER A 210 6.31 11.27 9.03
C SER A 210 6.72 12.13 7.83
N ALA A 211 7.85 11.81 7.20
CA ALA A 211 8.30 12.52 5.99
C ALA A 211 7.32 12.34 4.81
N ILE A 212 6.71 11.15 4.65
CA ILE A 212 5.69 10.90 3.61
C ILE A 212 4.45 11.78 3.83
N VAL A 213 4.02 12.00 5.06
CA VAL A 213 2.91 12.92 5.38
C VAL A 213 3.25 14.34 4.91
N SER A 214 4.42 14.86 5.30
CA SER A 214 4.88 16.18 4.89
C SER A 214 5.04 16.31 3.38
N PHE A 215 5.63 15.29 2.73
CA PHE A 215 5.75 15.22 1.27
C PHE A 215 4.40 15.29 0.58
N THR A 216 3.40 14.54 1.07
CA THR A 216 2.05 14.51 0.50
C THR A 216 1.38 15.88 0.56
N HIS A 217 1.45 16.57 1.70
CA HIS A 217 0.89 17.92 1.86
C HIS A 217 1.54 18.93 0.91
N SER A 218 2.87 18.90 0.78
CA SER A 218 3.59 19.81 -0.11
C SER A 218 3.31 19.49 -1.58
N LEU A 219 3.31 18.21 -1.95
CA LEU A 219 3.06 17.76 -3.31
C LEU A 219 1.65 18.14 -3.78
N ALA A 220 0.65 18.01 -2.91
CA ALA A 220 -0.74 18.40 -3.22
C ALA A 220 -0.85 19.86 -3.62
N GLN A 221 -0.17 20.76 -2.90
CA GLN A 221 -0.14 22.19 -3.20
C GLN A 221 0.57 22.49 -4.54
N MET A 222 1.72 21.81 -4.78
CA MET A 222 2.50 21.96 -6.02
C MET A 222 1.72 21.50 -7.26
N LEU A 223 0.86 20.51 -7.12
CA LEU A 223 0.16 19.87 -8.25
C LEU A 223 -1.25 20.42 -8.50
N ALA A 224 -1.78 21.25 -7.60
CA ALA A 224 -3.15 21.76 -7.67
C ALA A 224 -3.47 22.45 -9.01
N GLU A 225 -2.60 23.37 -9.47
CA GLU A 225 -2.79 24.06 -10.75
C GLU A 225 -2.67 23.15 -11.96
N ARG A 226 -2.02 21.99 -11.82
CA ARG A 226 -1.94 20.95 -12.86
C ARG A 226 -3.18 20.07 -12.90
N GLY A 227 -4.13 20.23 -11.95
CA GLY A 227 -5.29 19.38 -11.82
C GLY A 227 -4.96 17.93 -11.40
N ILE A 228 -3.82 17.72 -10.73
CA ILE A 228 -3.38 16.40 -10.23
C ILE A 228 -3.52 16.42 -8.70
N ARG A 229 -4.15 15.37 -8.15
CA ARG A 229 -4.33 15.23 -6.70
C ARG A 229 -3.19 14.40 -6.10
N ALA A 230 -2.80 14.72 -4.86
CA ALA A 230 -1.88 13.92 -4.09
C ALA A 230 -2.43 13.73 -2.67
N ASN A 231 -2.60 12.47 -2.27
CA ASN A 231 -3.13 12.07 -0.97
C ASN A 231 -2.32 10.92 -0.39
N ALA A 232 -2.60 10.54 0.86
CA ALA A 232 -2.03 9.33 1.42
C ALA A 232 -3.08 8.52 2.20
N VAL A 233 -2.78 7.24 2.39
CA VAL A 233 -3.44 6.39 3.37
C VAL A 233 -2.45 6.15 4.51
N ALA A 234 -2.90 6.24 5.75
CA ALA A 234 -2.12 5.92 6.95
C ALA A 234 -2.70 4.68 7.63
N PRO A 235 -2.21 3.48 7.29
CA PRO A 235 -2.63 2.25 7.95
C PRO A 235 -2.21 2.20 9.42
N GLY A 236 -3.04 1.58 10.26
CA GLY A 236 -2.65 1.01 11.54
C GLY A 236 -1.93 -0.34 11.35
N PRO A 237 -2.07 -1.28 12.30
CA PRO A 237 -1.55 -2.64 12.13
C PRO A 237 -2.32 -3.36 11.02
N VAL A 238 -1.62 -3.85 10.00
CA VAL A 238 -2.19 -4.64 8.88
C VAL A 238 -1.43 -5.96 8.79
N TRP A 239 -2.15 -7.08 8.72
CA TRP A 239 -1.59 -8.41 8.68
C TRP A 239 -1.03 -8.72 7.29
N THR A 240 0.28 -8.61 7.13
CA THR A 240 1.02 -8.74 5.85
C THR A 240 2.32 -9.52 6.07
N PRO A 241 2.95 -10.08 5.02
CA PRO A 241 4.24 -10.78 5.13
C PRO A 241 5.35 -9.95 5.78
N LEU A 242 5.28 -8.62 5.66
CA LEU A 242 6.24 -7.72 6.31
C LEU A 242 6.29 -7.90 7.84
N ILE A 243 5.19 -8.34 8.47
CA ILE A 243 5.10 -8.43 9.93
C ILE A 243 5.96 -9.59 10.45
N PRO A 244 5.74 -10.87 10.08
CA PRO A 244 6.59 -11.95 10.55
C PRO A 244 8.04 -11.85 10.03
N ALA A 245 8.28 -11.10 8.95
CA ALA A 245 9.63 -10.93 8.39
C ALA A 245 10.46 -9.83 9.07
N THR A 246 9.85 -8.96 9.90
CA THR A 246 10.55 -7.76 10.43
C THR A 246 10.25 -7.45 11.88
N MET A 247 9.30 -8.14 12.50
CA MET A 247 8.92 -7.96 13.89
C MET A 247 9.33 -9.18 14.74
N PRO A 248 9.90 -8.99 15.92
CA PRO A 248 10.45 -10.10 16.72
C PRO A 248 9.37 -11.05 17.29
N ASP A 249 8.15 -10.56 17.49
CA ASP A 249 7.01 -11.36 17.99
C ASP A 249 5.71 -10.87 17.36
N PRO A 250 5.16 -11.55 16.34
CA PRO A 250 3.91 -11.20 15.71
C PRO A 250 2.67 -11.77 16.43
N THR A 251 2.81 -12.58 17.50
CA THR A 251 1.70 -13.32 18.12
C THR A 251 0.57 -12.43 18.64
N LYS A 252 0.90 -11.22 19.08
CA LYS A 252 -0.04 -10.20 19.59
C LYS A 252 -0.23 -9.01 18.65
N PHE A 253 0.22 -9.13 17.41
CA PHE A 253 0.15 -8.02 16.48
C PHE A 253 -1.28 -7.53 16.29
N GLY A 254 -1.50 -6.23 16.45
CA GLY A 254 -2.81 -5.58 16.32
C GLY A 254 -3.74 -5.68 17.54
N GLU A 255 -3.37 -6.41 18.62
CA GLU A 255 -4.17 -6.52 19.84
C GLU A 255 -4.48 -5.17 20.47
N GLN A 256 -3.55 -4.20 20.38
CA GLN A 256 -3.67 -2.87 20.95
C GLN A 256 -4.54 -1.91 20.12
N SER A 257 -4.97 -2.27 18.93
CA SER A 257 -5.93 -1.45 18.20
C SER A 257 -7.28 -1.46 18.92
N PRO A 258 -8.07 -0.37 18.90
CA PRO A 258 -9.40 -0.35 19.52
C PRO A 258 -10.34 -1.46 19.01
N LEU A 259 -10.21 -1.93 17.77
CA LEU A 259 -10.93 -3.09 17.25
C LEU A 259 -10.36 -4.43 17.77
N GLY A 260 -9.21 -4.44 18.48
CA GLY A 260 -8.59 -5.62 19.07
C GLY A 260 -8.05 -6.64 18.06
N ARG A 261 -7.75 -6.21 16.86
CA ARG A 261 -7.18 -7.02 15.78
C ARG A 261 -6.39 -6.17 14.77
N PRO A 262 -5.48 -6.76 13.99
CA PRO A 262 -4.97 -6.09 12.80
C PRO A 262 -6.07 -6.04 11.73
N ALA A 263 -5.94 -5.08 10.82
CA ALA A 263 -6.69 -5.09 9.58
C ALA A 263 -6.15 -6.14 8.62
N GLN A 264 -6.97 -6.53 7.66
CA GLN A 264 -6.54 -7.28 6.48
C GLN A 264 -6.15 -6.31 5.34
N PRO A 265 -5.26 -6.70 4.43
CA PRO A 265 -4.96 -5.93 3.22
C PRO A 265 -6.21 -5.48 2.45
N ALA A 266 -7.21 -6.35 2.34
CA ALA A 266 -8.48 -6.07 1.69
C ALA A 266 -9.24 -4.88 2.31
N GLU A 267 -9.10 -4.65 3.62
CA GLU A 267 -9.75 -3.53 4.31
C GLU A 267 -9.07 -2.17 4.03
N MET A 268 -7.83 -2.20 3.50
CA MET A 268 -7.12 -0.98 3.08
C MET A 268 -7.51 -0.52 1.67
N ALA A 269 -7.70 -1.46 0.75
CA ALA A 269 -7.91 -1.19 -0.66
C ALA A 269 -9.05 -0.19 -0.98
N PRO A 270 -10.22 -0.19 -0.29
CA PRO A 270 -11.28 0.78 -0.55
C PRO A 270 -10.86 2.25 -0.38
N ALA A 271 -9.96 2.57 0.55
CA ALA A 271 -9.44 3.91 0.72
C ALA A 271 -8.63 4.36 -0.50
N TYR A 272 -7.80 3.47 -1.05
CA TYR A 272 -7.03 3.75 -2.28
C TYR A 272 -7.95 3.91 -3.49
N VAL A 273 -8.96 3.05 -3.65
CA VAL A 273 -9.95 3.16 -4.73
C VAL A 273 -10.70 4.49 -4.64
N PHE A 274 -11.15 4.88 -3.45
CA PHE A 274 -11.82 6.16 -3.25
C PHE A 274 -10.90 7.33 -3.66
N LEU A 275 -9.67 7.38 -3.17
CA LEU A 275 -8.71 8.44 -3.48
C LEU A 275 -8.28 8.44 -4.96
N ALA A 276 -8.25 7.29 -5.62
CA ALA A 276 -7.96 7.15 -7.04
C ALA A 276 -9.11 7.65 -7.93
N SER A 277 -10.34 7.56 -7.46
CA SER A 277 -11.55 7.82 -8.24
C SER A 277 -11.92 9.32 -8.29
N ASP A 278 -12.83 9.67 -9.20
CA ASP A 278 -13.42 11.00 -9.32
C ASP A 278 -14.33 11.36 -8.13
N ARG A 279 -14.66 10.38 -7.26
CA ARG A 279 -15.39 10.60 -6.02
C ARG A 279 -14.59 11.44 -5.01
N ALA A 280 -13.26 11.44 -5.12
CA ALA A 280 -12.36 12.26 -4.33
C ALA A 280 -11.93 13.58 -5.04
N SER A 281 -12.72 14.10 -5.98
CA SER A 281 -12.34 15.24 -6.83
C SER A 281 -11.98 16.53 -6.07
N TYR A 282 -12.49 16.72 -4.86
CA TYR A 282 -12.17 17.87 -4.00
C TYR A 282 -11.25 17.51 -2.82
N ILE A 283 -10.63 16.32 -2.86
CA ILE A 283 -9.74 15.82 -1.82
C ILE A 283 -8.31 15.76 -2.37
N THR A 284 -7.45 16.63 -1.87
CA THR A 284 -6.02 16.65 -2.15
C THR A 284 -5.28 17.18 -0.92
N GLY A 285 -4.12 16.56 -0.61
CA GLY A 285 -3.36 16.82 0.61
C GLY A 285 -3.94 16.11 1.84
N GLU A 286 -4.89 15.19 1.68
CA GLU A 286 -5.50 14.45 2.79
C GLU A 286 -4.72 13.18 3.12
N ILE A 287 -4.70 12.85 4.41
CA ILE A 287 -4.17 11.58 4.91
C ILE A 287 -5.33 10.78 5.50
N VAL A 288 -5.80 9.77 4.77
CA VAL A 288 -6.90 8.91 5.21
C VAL A 288 -6.39 7.92 6.25
N ASN A 289 -6.86 8.06 7.48
CA ASN A 289 -6.47 7.19 8.59
C ASN A 289 -7.29 5.90 8.60
N ALA A 290 -6.64 4.74 8.41
CA ALA A 290 -7.23 3.41 8.47
C ALA A 290 -6.59 2.62 9.61
N THR A 291 -6.92 2.97 10.86
CA THR A 291 -6.14 2.64 12.08
C THR A 291 -6.85 1.71 13.05
N GLY A 292 -8.05 1.21 12.71
CA GLY A 292 -8.83 0.38 13.62
C GLY A 292 -9.31 1.13 14.88
N GLY A 293 -9.40 2.48 14.79
CA GLY A 293 -9.90 3.35 15.87
C GLY A 293 -8.82 4.08 16.67
N THR A 294 -7.52 3.87 16.36
CA THR A 294 -6.45 4.67 16.98
C THR A 294 -6.57 6.12 16.49
N PRO A 295 -6.77 7.10 17.40
CA PRO A 295 -6.91 8.50 16.99
C PRO A 295 -5.58 9.06 16.51
N LEU A 296 -5.60 9.79 15.39
CA LEU A 296 -4.46 10.54 14.89
C LEU A 296 -4.83 12.03 14.80
N PRO A 297 -3.84 12.94 14.90
CA PRO A 297 -4.09 14.38 14.80
C PRO A 297 -4.62 14.79 13.43
#